data_7a959967e0e0b6e25ae0ea2b3f311b47
#
_entry.id   7a959967e0e0b6e25ae0ea2b3f311b47
#
_cell.length_a   1.000
_cell.length_b   1.000
_cell.length_c   1.000
_cell.angle_alpha   90.00
_cell.angle_beta   90.00
_cell.angle_gamma   90.00
#
_symmetry.space_group_name_H-M   'P 1'
#
loop_
_entity.id
_entity.type
_entity.pdbx_description
1 polymer ?
#
loop_
_entity_poly.entity_id
_entity_poly.type
_entity_poly.pdbx_seq_one_letter_code
_entity_poly.pdbx_strand_id
1 'polypeptide(L)'
;MSSVTLEFRPREEQTAFNLRRWDEILSEPAWFKVDGRIETDRHGRILLRPPAAPRHGRFQAKIITLLTKLMPPGEVLPECPISTADGVRAADVVWVSQQRWRELGNRACFVQAPEICVEVISPGNSEEEIREKIDLYFDAGAQEVWTCGAFGQMTFFGPGSAPLDKSRFCADFQPKSNERSYC
;
A
#
# COMPACT_ATOMS: atom_id res chain seq x y z
N MET A 1 36.68 -4.73 -15.87
CA MET A 1 35.28 -4.30 -15.66
C MET A 1 35.18 -3.78 -14.23
N SER A 2 34.84 -2.51 -14.05
CA SER A 2 34.71 -1.94 -12.71
C SER A 2 33.33 -2.38 -12.17
N SER A 3 33.33 -3.11 -11.06
CA SER A 3 32.08 -3.42 -10.34
C SER A 3 31.70 -2.19 -9.49
N VAL A 4 30.47 -1.75 -9.61
CA VAL A 4 29.89 -0.75 -8.71
C VAL A 4 29.15 -1.49 -7.62
N THR A 5 29.62 -1.37 -6.38
CA THR A 5 28.91 -1.91 -5.21
C THR A 5 27.94 -0.84 -4.73
N LEU A 6 26.65 -1.15 -4.79
CA LEU A 6 25.62 -0.31 -4.18
C LEU A 6 25.43 -0.76 -2.73
N GLU A 7 25.80 0.09 -1.79
CA GLU A 7 25.49 -0.14 -0.38
C GLU A 7 24.09 0.41 -0.08
N PHE A 8 23.22 -0.46 0.39
CA PHE A 8 21.89 -0.09 0.88
C PHE A 8 21.93 0.13 2.39
N ARG A 9 21.18 1.12 2.87
CA ARG A 9 21.04 1.32 4.31
C ARG A 9 20.42 0.08 4.96
N PRO A 10 20.88 -0.33 6.16
CA PRO A 10 20.18 -1.31 6.97
C PRO A 10 18.73 -0.89 7.21
N ARG A 11 17.84 -1.85 7.40
CA ARG A 11 16.39 -1.61 7.53
C ARG A 11 16.05 -0.55 8.57
N GLU A 12 16.65 -0.61 9.76
CA GLU A 12 16.41 0.36 10.84
C GLU A 12 16.83 1.77 10.46
N GLU A 13 18.00 1.92 9.83
CA GLU A 13 18.51 3.20 9.36
C GLU A 13 17.64 3.78 8.23
N GLN A 14 17.17 2.93 7.30
CA GLN A 14 16.27 3.35 6.24
C GLN A 14 14.93 3.80 6.83
N THR A 15 14.39 3.08 7.81
CA THR A 15 13.14 3.48 8.49
C THR A 15 13.30 4.82 9.20
N ALA A 16 14.39 5.01 9.96
CA ALA A 16 14.65 6.28 10.63
C ALA A 16 14.81 7.45 9.63
N PHE A 17 15.46 7.20 8.49
CA PHE A 17 15.57 8.17 7.40
C PHE A 17 14.21 8.50 6.79
N ASN A 18 13.41 7.48 6.47
CA ASN A 18 12.08 7.64 5.88
C ASN A 18 11.17 8.50 6.77
N LEU A 19 11.15 8.23 8.07
CA LEU A 19 10.32 8.97 9.02
C LEU A 19 10.72 10.46 9.08
N ARG A 20 12.02 10.75 9.24
CA ARG A 20 12.49 12.15 9.23
C ARG A 20 12.12 12.85 7.92
N ARG A 21 12.36 12.19 6.79
CA ARG A 21 12.05 12.77 5.48
C ARG A 21 10.55 13.00 5.30
N TRP A 22 9.72 12.06 5.80
CA TRP A 22 8.27 12.20 5.75
C TRP A 22 7.77 13.35 6.59
N ASP A 23 8.31 13.54 7.80
CA ASP A 23 8.00 14.67 8.67
C ASP A 23 8.39 16.03 8.03
N GLU A 24 9.54 16.10 7.36
CA GLU A 24 9.96 17.28 6.59
C GLU A 24 8.94 17.60 5.48
N ILE A 25 8.51 16.60 4.71
CA ILE A 25 7.52 16.77 3.65
C ILE A 25 6.19 17.29 4.23
N LEU A 26 5.70 16.67 5.29
CA LEU A 26 4.44 17.07 5.93
C LEU A 26 4.51 18.46 6.59
N SER A 27 5.70 18.93 6.93
CA SER A 27 5.93 20.25 7.52
C SER A 27 6.03 21.37 6.47
N GLU A 28 6.16 21.04 5.19
CA GLU A 28 6.32 22.02 4.10
C GLU A 28 4.97 22.36 3.47
N PRO A 29 4.44 23.60 3.68
CA PRO A 29 3.11 23.99 3.19
C PRO A 29 2.93 23.94 1.68
N ALA A 30 4.02 23.96 0.91
CA ALA A 30 3.96 23.89 -0.55
C ALA A 30 3.33 22.58 -1.03
N TRP A 31 3.52 21.47 -0.30
CA TRP A 31 3.00 20.16 -0.68
C TRP A 31 1.49 20.03 -0.49
N PHE A 32 0.86 20.82 0.39
CA PHE A 32 -0.60 20.86 0.56
C PHE A 32 -1.35 21.45 -0.64
N LYS A 33 -0.62 22.05 -1.57
CA LYS A 33 -1.17 22.65 -2.80
C LYS A 33 -0.98 21.77 -4.03
N VAL A 34 -0.35 20.63 -3.86
CA VAL A 34 -0.06 19.70 -4.96
C VAL A 34 -1.19 18.68 -5.05
N ASP A 35 -1.83 18.61 -6.23
CA ASP A 35 -2.83 17.59 -6.50
C ASP A 35 -2.13 16.25 -6.72
N GLY A 36 -2.52 15.25 -5.93
CA GLY A 36 -2.00 13.89 -6.05
C GLY A 36 -1.47 13.31 -4.77
N ARG A 37 -1.05 12.05 -4.84
CA ARG A 37 -0.46 11.31 -3.73
C ARG A 37 1.05 11.46 -3.77
N ILE A 38 1.63 11.74 -2.60
CA ILE A 38 3.08 11.82 -2.42
C ILE A 38 3.57 10.47 -1.90
N GLU A 39 4.64 9.95 -2.50
CA GLU A 39 5.47 8.85 -2.04
C GLU A 39 6.93 9.31 -2.03
N THR A 40 7.86 8.51 -1.51
CA THR A 40 9.30 8.78 -1.66
C THR A 40 10.05 7.52 -2.07
N ASP A 41 11.21 7.71 -2.69
CA ASP A 41 12.16 6.62 -2.89
C ASP A 41 13.12 6.49 -1.68
N ARG A 42 14.02 5.50 -1.71
CA ARG A 42 15.03 5.25 -0.66
C ARG A 42 15.99 6.41 -0.40
N HIS A 43 16.11 7.33 -1.33
CA HIS A 43 16.94 8.53 -1.23
C HIS A 43 16.16 9.74 -0.72
N GLY A 44 14.84 9.59 -0.46
CA GLY A 44 13.94 10.65 -0.01
C GLY A 44 13.49 11.58 -1.13
N ARG A 45 13.69 11.21 -2.41
CA ARG A 45 13.15 11.95 -3.54
C ARG A 45 11.64 11.74 -3.60
N ILE A 46 10.92 12.82 -3.84
CA ILE A 46 9.47 12.79 -3.92
C ILE A 46 9.02 12.17 -5.24
N LEU A 47 8.11 11.20 -5.12
CA LEU A 47 7.41 10.58 -6.23
C LEU A 47 5.97 11.05 -6.17
N LEU A 48 5.60 11.93 -7.09
CA LEU A 48 4.23 12.42 -7.18
C LEU A 48 3.40 11.49 -8.06
N ARG A 49 2.32 10.97 -7.50
CA ARG A 49 1.33 10.17 -8.21
C ARG A 49 0.13 11.05 -8.57
N PRO A 50 -0.36 10.99 -9.82
CA PRO A 50 -1.53 11.77 -10.22
C PRO A 50 -2.76 11.39 -9.38
N PRO A 51 -3.77 12.28 -9.29
CA PRO A 51 -5.04 11.96 -8.64
C PRO A 51 -5.66 10.69 -9.20
N ALA A 52 -6.26 9.90 -8.33
CA ALA A 52 -6.91 8.66 -8.71
C ALA A 52 -8.13 8.92 -9.62
N ALA A 53 -8.26 8.15 -10.70
CA ALA A 53 -9.45 8.18 -11.54
C ALA A 53 -10.69 7.74 -10.75
N PRO A 54 -11.92 8.21 -11.10
CA PRO A 54 -13.15 7.83 -10.40
C PRO A 54 -13.36 6.31 -10.25
N ARG A 55 -12.91 5.56 -11.25
CA ARG A 55 -12.97 4.09 -11.22
C ARG A 55 -12.09 3.49 -10.12
N HIS A 56 -10.89 4.01 -9.92
CA HIS A 56 -9.97 3.61 -8.86
C HIS A 56 -10.62 3.87 -7.48
N GLY A 57 -11.09 5.09 -7.22
CA GLY A 57 -11.79 5.43 -5.98
C GLY A 57 -13.04 4.57 -5.72
N ARG A 58 -13.77 4.17 -6.78
CA ARG A 58 -14.89 3.23 -6.65
C ARG A 58 -14.46 1.87 -6.12
N PHE A 59 -13.32 1.32 -6.58
CA PHE A 59 -12.82 0.05 -6.08
C PHE A 59 -12.26 0.18 -4.67
N GLN A 60 -11.53 1.24 -4.35
CA GLN A 60 -11.11 1.54 -2.97
C GLN A 60 -12.32 1.53 -2.03
N ALA A 61 -13.38 2.28 -2.34
CA ALA A 61 -14.58 2.35 -1.52
C ALA A 61 -15.26 1.00 -1.32
N LYS A 62 -15.34 0.17 -2.37
CA LYS A 62 -15.89 -1.19 -2.28
C LYS A 62 -15.04 -2.09 -1.38
N ILE A 63 -13.72 -2.05 -1.53
CA ILE A 63 -12.78 -2.85 -0.74
C ILE A 63 -12.88 -2.44 0.72
N ILE A 64 -12.86 -1.14 1.03
CA ILE A 64 -13.03 -0.61 2.38
C ILE A 64 -14.34 -1.13 2.99
N THR A 65 -15.45 -0.99 2.27
CA THR A 65 -16.77 -1.45 2.75
C THR A 65 -16.79 -2.94 3.06
N LEU A 66 -16.18 -3.77 2.20
CA LEU A 66 -16.12 -5.23 2.40
C LEU A 66 -15.21 -5.60 3.57
N LEU A 67 -14.02 -5.02 3.65
CA LEU A 67 -13.10 -5.26 4.77
C LEU A 67 -13.72 -4.84 6.11
N THR A 68 -14.34 -3.66 6.18
CA THR A 68 -15.03 -3.22 7.41
C THR A 68 -16.14 -4.18 7.84
N LYS A 69 -16.78 -4.85 6.89
CA LYS A 69 -17.93 -5.73 7.14
C LYS A 69 -17.55 -7.16 7.49
N LEU A 70 -16.45 -7.65 6.90
CA LEU A 70 -16.08 -9.05 6.92
C LEU A 70 -14.91 -9.36 7.87
N MET A 71 -14.06 -8.35 8.15
CA MET A 71 -12.90 -8.55 8.99
C MET A 71 -13.23 -8.48 10.48
N PRO A 72 -12.45 -9.15 11.34
CA PRO A 72 -12.48 -8.94 12.79
C PRO A 72 -12.28 -7.47 13.16
N PRO A 73 -12.55 -7.08 14.43
CA PRO A 73 -12.32 -5.71 14.88
C PRO A 73 -10.89 -5.23 14.59
N GLY A 74 -10.79 -4.10 13.90
CA GLY A 74 -9.56 -3.47 13.43
C GLY A 74 -9.89 -2.17 12.72
N GLU A 75 -8.88 -1.55 12.10
CA GLU A 75 -9.05 -0.32 11.32
C GLU A 75 -8.85 -0.60 9.83
N VAL A 76 -9.68 0.03 9.01
CA VAL A 76 -9.53 0.02 7.54
C VAL A 76 -9.24 1.44 7.09
N LEU A 77 -8.06 1.64 6.50
CA LEU A 77 -7.58 2.97 6.12
C LEU A 77 -7.31 3.04 4.62
N PRO A 78 -7.72 4.12 3.96
CA PRO A 78 -7.26 4.43 2.61
C PRO A 78 -5.90 5.15 2.61
N GLU A 79 -5.19 5.11 1.48
CA GLU A 79 -4.01 5.93 1.21
C GLU A 79 -2.97 5.90 2.34
N CYS A 80 -2.63 4.71 2.82
CA CYS A 80 -1.85 4.52 4.03
C CYS A 80 -0.33 4.58 3.77
N PRO A 81 0.39 5.59 4.29
CA PRO A 81 1.84 5.68 4.16
C PRO A 81 2.55 4.62 5.01
N ILE A 82 3.48 3.89 4.39
CA ILE A 82 4.25 2.80 5.01
C ILE A 82 5.73 3.01 4.70
N SER A 83 6.58 2.98 5.72
CA SER A 83 8.04 2.97 5.56
C SER A 83 8.48 1.61 5.03
N THR A 84 9.07 1.61 3.85
CA THR A 84 9.60 0.42 3.18
C THR A 84 11.11 0.51 2.99
N ALA A 85 11.74 -0.54 2.47
CA ALA A 85 13.15 -0.53 2.10
C ALA A 85 13.47 0.48 0.96
N ASP A 86 12.45 0.86 0.19
CA ASP A 86 12.58 1.85 -0.89
C ASP A 86 11.75 3.13 -0.62
N GLY A 87 11.91 3.69 0.57
CA GLY A 87 11.24 4.94 0.95
C GLY A 87 9.84 4.73 1.52
N VAL A 88 8.99 5.75 1.42
CA VAL A 88 7.60 5.70 1.88
C VAL A 88 6.69 5.40 0.70
N ARG A 89 5.99 4.28 0.77
CA ARG A 89 4.97 3.89 -0.19
C ARG A 89 3.60 4.00 0.46
N ALA A 90 2.58 4.37 -0.31
CA ALA A 90 1.22 4.44 0.20
C ALA A 90 0.37 3.34 -0.43
N ALA A 91 -0.15 2.44 0.40
CA ALA A 91 -1.09 1.42 -0.03
C ALA A 91 -2.48 2.02 -0.21
N ASP A 92 -3.19 1.64 -1.28
CA ASP A 92 -4.50 2.20 -1.61
C ASP A 92 -5.56 1.91 -0.54
N VAL A 93 -5.53 0.71 0.04
CA VAL A 93 -6.36 0.32 1.20
C VAL A 93 -5.55 -0.61 2.09
N VAL A 94 -5.69 -0.48 3.39
CA VAL A 94 -5.12 -1.43 4.34
C VAL A 94 -6.16 -1.87 5.36
N TRP A 95 -5.98 -3.08 5.91
CA TRP A 95 -6.62 -3.50 7.16
C TRP A 95 -5.54 -3.77 8.19
N VAL A 96 -5.73 -3.23 9.38
CA VAL A 96 -4.84 -3.40 10.53
C VAL A 96 -5.63 -3.90 11.73
N SER A 97 -5.16 -4.97 12.37
CA SER A 97 -5.78 -5.49 13.59
C SER A 97 -5.70 -4.49 14.74
N GLN A 98 -6.62 -4.58 15.70
CA GLN A 98 -6.57 -3.73 16.90
C GLN A 98 -5.25 -3.85 17.67
N GLN A 99 -4.65 -5.03 17.68
CA GLN A 99 -3.36 -5.24 18.32
C GLN A 99 -2.28 -4.44 17.63
N ARG A 100 -2.10 -4.62 16.31
CA ARG A 100 -1.08 -3.92 15.52
C ARG A 100 -1.34 -2.41 15.49
N TRP A 101 -2.60 -1.97 15.44
CA TRP A 101 -2.96 -0.56 15.55
C TRP A 101 -2.44 0.09 16.84
N ARG A 102 -2.56 -0.61 17.99
CA ARG A 102 -2.02 -0.12 19.26
C ARG A 102 -0.50 -0.04 19.26
N GLU A 103 0.17 -0.98 18.59
CA GLU A 103 1.64 -1.02 18.47
C GLU A 103 2.17 0.06 17.52
N LEU A 104 1.51 0.25 16.39
CA LEU A 104 1.90 1.26 15.39
C LEU A 104 1.61 2.68 15.85
N GLY A 105 0.53 2.87 16.61
CA GLY A 105 0.08 4.18 17.08
C GLY A 105 -0.43 5.09 15.96
N ASN A 106 -0.80 6.31 16.34
CA ASN A 106 -1.26 7.34 15.39
C ASN A 106 -0.08 8.09 14.77
N ARG A 107 0.72 7.41 13.96
CA ARG A 107 1.88 8.00 13.29
C ARG A 107 1.50 8.47 11.89
N ALA A 108 2.19 9.50 11.41
CA ALA A 108 2.02 10.00 10.04
C ALA A 108 2.50 9.01 8.95
N CYS A 109 3.36 8.06 9.33
CA CYS A 109 3.84 6.98 8.48
C CYS A 109 4.03 5.72 9.33
N PHE A 110 3.52 4.59 8.91
CA PHE A 110 3.69 3.32 9.61
C PHE A 110 5.11 2.78 9.43
N VAL A 111 5.73 2.36 10.54
CA VAL A 111 7.07 1.75 10.55
C VAL A 111 7.07 0.27 10.19
N GLN A 112 5.90 -0.36 10.29
CA GLN A 112 5.63 -1.73 9.89
C GLN A 112 4.32 -1.74 9.10
N ALA A 113 4.27 -2.53 8.03
CA ALA A 113 3.05 -2.65 7.23
C ALA A 113 1.89 -3.23 8.05
N PRO A 114 0.65 -2.77 7.83
CA PRO A 114 -0.56 -3.47 8.24
C PRO A 114 -0.58 -4.92 7.76
N GLU A 115 -1.40 -5.77 8.39
CA GLU A 115 -1.49 -7.18 8.01
C GLU A 115 -1.93 -7.38 6.56
N ILE A 116 -2.87 -6.55 6.08
CA ILE A 116 -3.34 -6.58 4.69
C ILE A 116 -3.05 -5.23 4.05
N CYS A 117 -2.32 -5.26 2.92
CA CYS A 117 -2.13 -4.11 2.04
C CYS A 117 -2.79 -4.40 0.69
N VAL A 118 -3.51 -3.45 0.14
CA VAL A 118 -4.24 -3.60 -1.13
C VAL A 118 -3.83 -2.52 -2.11
N GLU A 119 -3.50 -2.90 -3.35
CA GLU A 119 -3.26 -1.99 -4.48
C GLU A 119 -4.38 -2.12 -5.51
N VAL A 120 -4.95 -1.01 -5.91
CA VAL A 120 -5.91 -0.94 -7.02
C VAL A 120 -5.15 -0.58 -8.29
N ILE A 121 -5.04 -1.52 -9.20
CA ILE A 121 -4.25 -1.36 -10.43
C ILE A 121 -4.90 -0.34 -11.35
N SER A 122 -4.14 0.68 -11.71
CA SER A 122 -4.50 1.69 -12.70
C SER A 122 -3.84 1.41 -14.06
N PRO A 123 -4.39 1.88 -15.18
CA PRO A 123 -3.84 1.61 -16.51
C PRO A 123 -2.39 2.08 -16.72
N GLY A 124 -1.92 3.01 -15.90
CA GLY A 124 -0.54 3.52 -15.95
C GLY A 124 0.47 2.70 -15.14
N ASN A 125 0.02 1.70 -14.37
CA ASN A 125 0.94 0.86 -13.60
C ASN A 125 1.53 -0.25 -14.48
N SER A 126 2.85 -0.44 -14.41
CA SER A 126 3.51 -1.61 -14.98
C SER A 126 3.38 -2.81 -14.04
N GLU A 127 3.48 -4.02 -14.59
CA GLU A 127 3.51 -5.25 -13.79
C GLU A 127 4.72 -5.27 -12.83
N GLU A 128 5.86 -4.74 -13.28
CA GLU A 128 7.07 -4.65 -12.47
C GLU A 128 6.87 -3.73 -11.27
N GLU A 129 6.27 -2.54 -11.47
CA GLU A 129 5.95 -1.60 -10.39
C GLU A 129 5.02 -2.22 -9.34
N ILE A 130 4.00 -2.97 -9.77
CA ILE A 130 3.07 -3.64 -8.85
C ILE A 130 3.79 -4.76 -8.09
N ARG A 131 4.63 -5.53 -8.75
CA ARG A 131 5.41 -6.59 -8.11
C ARG A 131 6.39 -6.02 -7.07
N GLU A 132 7.09 -4.94 -7.42
CA GLU A 132 7.97 -4.23 -6.48
C GLU A 132 7.22 -3.77 -5.23
N LYS A 133 6.04 -3.17 -5.38
CA LYS A 133 5.22 -2.76 -4.23
C LYS A 133 4.80 -3.95 -3.36
N ILE A 134 4.40 -5.07 -3.97
CA ILE A 134 4.05 -6.29 -3.24
C ILE A 134 5.23 -6.75 -2.38
N ASP A 135 6.42 -6.84 -2.97
CA ASP A 135 7.63 -7.26 -2.27
C ASP A 135 8.00 -6.28 -1.13
N LEU A 136 7.90 -4.97 -1.37
CA LEU A 136 8.17 -3.93 -0.38
C LEU A 136 7.20 -4.01 0.82
N TYR A 137 5.92 -4.32 0.60
CA TYR A 137 4.96 -4.47 1.71
C TYR A 137 5.22 -5.74 2.52
N PHE A 138 5.58 -6.86 1.88
CA PHE A 138 6.00 -8.07 2.60
C PHE A 138 7.27 -7.84 3.41
N ASP A 139 8.28 -7.21 2.82
CA ASP A 139 9.49 -6.82 3.54
C ASP A 139 9.19 -5.87 4.71
N ALA A 140 8.18 -5.01 4.57
CA ALA A 140 7.70 -4.14 5.64
C ALA A 140 6.86 -4.87 6.71
N GLY A 141 6.53 -6.15 6.54
CA GLY A 141 5.82 -6.98 7.53
C GLY A 141 4.34 -7.19 7.27
N ALA A 142 3.86 -6.95 6.04
CA ALA A 142 2.52 -7.38 5.63
C ALA A 142 2.41 -8.90 5.68
N GLN A 143 1.22 -9.40 5.97
CA GLN A 143 0.93 -10.84 6.00
C GLN A 143 0.22 -11.30 4.72
N GLU A 144 -0.55 -10.41 4.13
CA GLU A 144 -1.10 -10.57 2.79
C GLU A 144 -1.02 -9.24 2.02
N VAL A 145 -0.78 -9.35 0.72
CA VAL A 145 -0.91 -8.23 -0.21
C VAL A 145 -1.91 -8.62 -1.27
N TRP A 146 -2.85 -7.73 -1.56
CA TRP A 146 -3.89 -7.97 -2.53
C TRP A 146 -3.79 -6.97 -3.68
N THR A 147 -4.17 -7.40 -4.87
CA THR A 147 -4.33 -6.47 -6.00
C THR A 147 -5.76 -6.53 -6.53
N CYS A 148 -6.29 -5.37 -6.89
CA CYS A 148 -7.58 -5.23 -7.54
C CYS A 148 -7.36 -4.74 -8.97
N GLY A 149 -7.61 -5.59 -9.94
CA GLY A 149 -7.43 -5.29 -11.34
C GLY A 149 -8.50 -4.38 -11.92
N ALA A 150 -8.32 -4.04 -13.20
CA ALA A 150 -9.14 -3.06 -13.91
C ALA A 150 -10.64 -3.38 -13.94
N PHE A 151 -11.05 -4.63 -13.81
CA PHE A 151 -12.44 -5.06 -13.80
C PHE A 151 -12.93 -5.47 -12.39
N GLY A 152 -12.13 -5.21 -11.35
CA GLY A 152 -12.45 -5.56 -9.98
C GLY A 152 -12.08 -7.00 -9.61
N GLN A 153 -11.35 -7.70 -10.47
CA GLN A 153 -10.80 -9.02 -10.13
C GLN A 153 -9.74 -8.86 -9.05
N MET A 154 -9.83 -9.70 -8.03
CA MET A 154 -8.87 -9.70 -6.93
C MET A 154 -7.85 -10.80 -7.12
N THR A 155 -6.60 -10.50 -6.82
CA THR A 155 -5.53 -11.48 -6.67
C THR A 155 -4.94 -11.32 -5.28
N PHE A 156 -4.70 -12.44 -4.61
CA PHE A 156 -4.19 -12.48 -3.24
C PHE A 156 -2.79 -13.08 -3.24
N PHE A 157 -1.91 -12.49 -2.44
CA PHE A 157 -0.53 -12.95 -2.29
C PHE A 157 -0.24 -13.19 -0.81
N GLY A 158 0.45 -14.30 -0.52
CA GLY A 158 1.02 -14.61 0.78
C GLY A 158 2.51 -14.26 0.86
N PRO A 159 3.17 -14.53 2.00
CA PRO A 159 4.59 -14.28 2.18
C PRO A 159 5.44 -14.88 1.06
N GLY A 160 6.47 -14.13 0.64
CA GLY A 160 7.30 -14.47 -0.51
C GLY A 160 6.58 -14.26 -1.84
N SER A 161 5.57 -13.41 -1.87
CA SER A 161 4.78 -13.05 -3.07
C SER A 161 4.11 -14.25 -3.74
N ALA A 162 3.87 -15.32 -2.96
CA ALA A 162 3.22 -16.53 -3.44
C ALA A 162 1.72 -16.27 -3.68
N PRO A 163 1.16 -16.62 -4.86
CA PRO A 163 -0.26 -16.47 -5.13
C PRO A 163 -1.09 -17.38 -4.21
N LEU A 164 -2.24 -16.88 -3.77
CA LEU A 164 -3.23 -17.60 -2.96
C LEU A 164 -4.54 -17.70 -3.74
N ASP A 165 -5.23 -18.83 -3.64
CA ASP A 165 -6.55 -19.00 -4.22
C ASP A 165 -7.60 -18.10 -3.56
N LYS A 166 -7.41 -17.81 -2.27
CA LYS A 166 -8.26 -16.92 -1.46
C LYS A 166 -7.47 -16.33 -0.30
N SER A 167 -7.96 -15.22 0.25
CA SER A 167 -7.41 -14.65 1.48
C SER A 167 -7.54 -15.62 2.67
N ARG A 168 -6.49 -15.71 3.49
CA ARG A 168 -6.49 -16.45 4.75
C ARG A 168 -7.17 -15.67 5.87
N PHE A 169 -7.16 -14.32 5.77
CA PHE A 169 -7.79 -13.43 6.74
C PHE A 169 -9.28 -13.24 6.47
N CYS A 170 -9.67 -13.25 5.20
CA CYS A 170 -11.02 -12.97 4.76
C CYS A 170 -11.44 -13.92 3.63
N ALA A 171 -11.72 -15.19 4.00
CA ALA A 171 -12.05 -16.23 3.02
C ALA A 171 -13.31 -15.92 2.19
N ASP A 172 -14.21 -15.12 2.75
CA ASP A 172 -15.48 -14.69 2.11
C ASP A 172 -15.35 -13.40 1.32
N PHE A 173 -14.13 -12.85 1.20
CA PHE A 173 -13.89 -11.65 0.42
C PHE A 173 -14.09 -11.93 -1.07
N GLN A 174 -15.26 -11.60 -1.57
CA GLN A 174 -15.59 -11.66 -2.99
C GLN A 174 -16.17 -10.31 -3.40
N PRO A 175 -15.41 -9.43 -4.03
CA PRO A 175 -15.96 -8.27 -4.68
C PRO A 175 -16.81 -8.78 -5.85
N LYS A 176 -18.13 -8.91 -5.63
CA LYS A 176 -19.05 -9.27 -6.71
C LYS A 176 -18.83 -8.28 -7.85
N SER A 177 -18.32 -8.77 -8.95
CA SER A 177 -18.36 -8.08 -10.22
C SER A 177 -19.83 -7.97 -10.61
N ASN A 178 -20.50 -6.87 -10.23
CA ASN A 178 -21.76 -6.51 -10.86
C ASN A 178 -21.42 -6.02 -12.27
N GLU A 179 -21.07 -6.95 -13.15
CA GLU A 179 -21.23 -6.76 -14.58
C GLU A 179 -22.73 -6.82 -14.90
N ARG A 180 -23.45 -5.73 -14.63
CA ARG A 180 -24.51 -5.33 -15.53
C ARG A 180 -23.85 -4.41 -16.55
N SER A 181 -23.56 -4.97 -17.71
CA SER A 181 -23.32 -4.24 -18.93
C SER A 181 -24.35 -3.12 -19.03
N TYR A 182 -23.91 -1.89 -18.85
CA TYR A 182 -24.63 -0.76 -19.40
C TYR A 182 -24.11 -0.60 -20.83
N CYS A 183 -24.85 -1.20 -21.78
CA CYS A 183 -24.81 -0.78 -23.17
C CYS A 183 -25.26 0.67 -23.30
#